data_ee337ed5b633cc09ffe6629038509902
#
_entry.id   ee337ed5b633cc09ffe6629038509902
#
_cell.length_a   1.000
_cell.length_b   1.000
_cell.length_c   1.000
_cell.angle_alpha   90.00
_cell.angle_beta   90.00
_cell.angle_gamma   90.00
#
_symmetry.space_group_name_H-M   'P 1'
#
loop_
_entity.id
_entity.type
_entity.pdbx_description
1 polymer ?
#
loop_
_entity_poly.entity_id
_entity_poly.type
_entity_poly.pdbx_seq_one_letter_code
_entity_poly.pdbx_strand_id
1 'polypeptide(L)'
;FFFKQKTAYEIRNCDWSSDVCSSDLGADQVGGVMHCFTESLDVAIEAIKLNFYISFSGIVTFKNASDLKEVAKAIPLDRMLIETDSPYLAPVPYRGKINDPSNVIHVAEEIAKLKNISLEEVGQVTSQNFFKLFSKCHLLN
;
A
#
# COMPACT_ATOMS: atom_id res chain seq x y z
N PHE A 1 -20.75 -8.39 -3.52
CA PHE A 1 -20.79 -7.39 -2.42
C PHE A 1 -20.15 -6.12 -2.92
N PHE A 2 -20.92 -5.09 -3.22
CA PHE A 2 -20.40 -3.76 -3.52
C PHE A 2 -20.07 -3.06 -2.19
N PHE A 3 -18.81 -2.89 -1.89
CA PHE A 3 -18.41 -1.96 -0.86
C PHE A 3 -18.66 -0.54 -1.38
N LYS A 4 -19.56 0.18 -0.70
CA LYS A 4 -19.75 1.60 -0.91
C LYS A 4 -18.41 2.28 -0.58
N GLN A 5 -17.77 2.89 -1.57
CA GLN A 5 -16.54 3.64 -1.35
C GLN A 5 -16.83 4.73 -0.30
N LYS A 6 -16.28 4.56 0.88
CA LYS A 6 -16.26 5.64 1.88
C LYS A 6 -15.28 6.69 1.37
N THR A 7 -15.66 7.96 1.47
CA THR A 7 -14.74 9.05 1.16
C THR A 7 -13.53 9.02 2.10
N ALA A 8 -12.40 9.56 1.68
CA ALA A 8 -11.18 9.64 2.50
C ALA A 8 -11.41 10.29 3.87
N TYR A 9 -12.47 11.08 4.03
CA TYR A 9 -12.91 11.68 5.28
C TYR A 9 -13.59 10.66 6.23
N GLU A 10 -14.35 9.71 5.70
CA GLU A 10 -14.99 8.66 6.49
C GLU A 10 -14.01 7.59 6.95
N ILE A 11 -12.92 7.38 6.22
CA ILE A 11 -11.82 6.47 6.61
C ILE A 11 -11.01 7.08 7.76
N ARG A 12 -10.87 8.42 7.83
CA ARG A 12 -10.18 9.11 8.93
C ARG A 12 -10.86 8.96 10.30
N ASN A 13 -12.16 8.69 10.33
CA ASN A 13 -12.92 8.51 11.57
C ASN A 13 -13.16 7.04 11.95
N CYS A 14 -12.61 6.09 11.19
CA CYS A 14 -12.50 4.73 11.69
C CYS A 14 -11.40 4.73 12.74
N ASP A 15 -11.83 4.77 13.99
CA ASP A 15 -10.97 4.53 15.13
C ASP A 15 -10.45 3.08 15.05
N TRP A 16 -9.25 2.95 14.47
CA TRP A 16 -8.53 1.69 14.41
C TRP A 16 -8.07 1.22 15.80
N SER A 17 -8.33 2.01 16.84
CA SER A 17 -8.05 1.63 18.23
C SER A 17 -9.04 0.59 18.79
N SER A 18 -10.12 0.30 18.08
CA SER A 18 -10.98 -0.78 18.48
C SER A 18 -10.51 -2.10 17.87
N ASP A 19 -9.81 -2.90 18.66
CA ASP A 19 -9.45 -4.31 18.41
C ASP A 19 -10.64 -5.19 17.98
N VAL A 20 -11.84 -4.65 18.05
CA VAL A 20 -13.12 -5.34 17.92
C VAL A 20 -13.50 -5.63 16.47
N CYS A 21 -13.11 -4.78 15.51
CA CYS A 21 -13.57 -4.98 14.12
C CYS A 21 -12.80 -6.03 13.32
N SER A 22 -11.58 -6.33 13.69
CA SER A 22 -10.72 -7.20 12.86
C SER A 22 -10.60 -8.62 13.38
N SER A 23 -10.51 -8.82 14.69
CA SER A 23 -10.38 -10.15 15.27
C SER A 23 -11.71 -10.90 15.32
N ASP A 24 -12.81 -10.23 15.69
CA ASP A 24 -14.12 -10.86 15.83
C ASP A 24 -14.75 -11.28 14.49
N LEU A 25 -14.29 -10.69 13.36
CA LEU A 25 -14.75 -11.02 12.01
C LEU A 25 -13.80 -11.96 11.26
N GLY A 26 -12.72 -12.45 11.89
CA GLY A 26 -11.76 -13.35 11.26
C GLY A 26 -10.96 -12.70 10.12
N ALA A 27 -10.75 -11.38 10.17
CA ALA A 27 -9.98 -10.66 9.15
C ALA A 27 -8.52 -11.15 9.07
N ASP A 28 -7.96 -11.57 10.19
CA ASP A 28 -6.64 -12.19 10.31
C ASP A 28 -6.49 -13.49 9.50
N GLN A 29 -7.60 -14.24 9.33
CA GLN A 29 -7.63 -15.48 8.56
C GLN A 29 -7.65 -15.24 7.05
N VAL A 30 -8.22 -14.11 6.63
CA VAL A 30 -8.40 -13.76 5.20
C VAL A 30 -7.27 -12.84 4.72
N GLY A 31 -6.80 -11.94 5.58
CA GLY A 31 -5.90 -10.87 5.19
C GLY A 31 -6.58 -9.81 4.30
N GLY A 32 -5.80 -8.86 3.82
CA GLY A 32 -6.32 -7.78 2.97
C GLY A 32 -5.25 -6.78 2.56
N VAL A 33 -5.69 -5.66 2.03
CA VAL A 33 -4.84 -4.53 1.62
C VAL A 33 -5.26 -3.28 2.35
N MET A 34 -4.29 -2.62 2.98
CA MET A 34 -4.39 -1.22 3.37
C MET A 34 -4.06 -0.37 2.15
N HIS A 35 -5.06 -0.12 1.33
CA HIS A 35 -4.97 0.61 0.06
C HIS A 35 -4.66 2.09 0.30
N CYS A 36 -3.80 2.66 -0.55
CA CYS A 36 -3.40 4.07 -0.52
C CYS A 36 -2.99 4.52 0.90
N PHE A 37 -2.10 3.75 1.52
CA PHE A 37 -1.74 3.91 2.93
C PHE A 37 -1.10 5.27 3.21
N THR A 38 -1.60 5.96 4.24
CA THR A 38 -1.10 7.27 4.69
C THR A 38 -1.04 7.41 6.21
N GLU A 39 -1.24 6.32 6.94
CA GLU A 39 -1.29 6.30 8.40
C GLU A 39 0.10 6.12 9.03
N SER A 40 0.13 6.03 10.36
CA SER A 40 1.37 5.89 11.14
C SER A 40 2.01 4.50 11.02
N LEU A 41 3.27 4.40 11.46
CA LEU A 41 3.97 3.12 11.53
C LEU A 41 3.27 2.12 12.46
N ASP A 42 2.72 2.57 13.57
CA ASP A 42 2.02 1.71 14.52
C ASP A 42 0.79 1.06 13.86
N VAL A 43 0.01 1.83 13.09
CA VAL A 43 -1.12 1.31 12.32
C VAL A 43 -0.65 0.29 11.27
N ALA A 44 0.46 0.56 10.58
CA ALA A 44 1.02 -0.38 9.61
C ALA A 44 1.43 -1.71 10.28
N ILE A 45 2.07 -1.65 11.43
CA ILE A 45 2.50 -2.84 12.19
C ILE A 45 1.29 -3.67 12.64
N GLU A 46 0.26 -3.03 13.20
CA GLU A 46 -0.96 -3.74 13.62
C GLU A 46 -1.69 -4.37 12.43
N ALA A 47 -1.80 -3.66 11.29
CA ALA A 47 -2.37 -4.23 10.08
C ALA A 47 -1.59 -5.46 9.59
N ILE A 48 -0.26 -5.42 9.63
CA ILE A 48 0.60 -6.55 9.24
C ILE A 48 0.39 -7.75 10.16
N LYS A 49 0.23 -7.54 11.47
CA LYS A 49 -0.09 -8.62 12.44
C LYS A 49 -1.42 -9.32 12.11
N LEU A 50 -2.38 -8.57 11.54
CA LEU A 50 -3.66 -9.07 11.04
C LEU A 50 -3.58 -9.62 9.61
N ASN A 51 -2.38 -9.93 9.13
CA ASN A 51 -2.13 -10.49 7.79
C ASN A 51 -2.49 -9.55 6.63
N PHE A 52 -2.49 -8.22 6.85
CA PHE A 52 -2.69 -7.24 5.79
C PHE A 52 -1.39 -6.88 5.09
N TYR A 53 -1.50 -6.50 3.83
CA TYR A 53 -0.46 -5.85 3.05
C TYR A 53 -0.65 -4.34 3.07
N ILE A 54 0.44 -3.60 3.02
CA ILE A 54 0.46 -2.14 2.98
C ILE A 54 0.75 -1.70 1.55
N SER A 55 -0.19 -1.00 0.92
CA SER A 55 -0.05 -0.54 -0.47
C SER A 55 0.30 0.94 -0.54
N PHE A 56 1.41 1.25 -1.19
CA PHE A 56 1.90 2.62 -1.38
C PHE A 56 1.54 3.15 -2.76
N SER A 57 0.94 4.34 -2.77
CA SER A 57 0.61 5.10 -3.98
C SER A 57 1.67 6.17 -4.29
N GLY A 58 1.42 6.99 -5.30
CA GLY A 58 2.28 8.10 -5.68
C GLY A 58 2.62 9.08 -4.55
N ILE A 59 1.85 9.09 -3.45
CA ILE A 59 2.08 9.94 -2.27
C ILE A 59 3.47 9.71 -1.68
N VAL A 60 3.99 8.48 -1.68
CA VAL A 60 5.30 8.17 -1.10
C VAL A 60 6.44 8.94 -1.77
N THR A 61 6.24 9.40 -3.03
CA THR A 61 7.24 10.19 -3.77
C THR A 61 7.25 11.67 -3.37
N PHE A 62 6.26 12.15 -2.60
CA PHE A 62 6.10 13.57 -2.31
C PHE A 62 7.11 14.06 -1.29
N LYS A 63 7.55 15.32 -1.44
CA LYS A 63 8.55 15.92 -0.54
C LYS A 63 8.07 16.02 0.92
N ASN A 64 6.79 16.27 1.12
CA ASN A 64 6.16 16.44 2.43
C ASN A 64 5.62 15.12 3.03
N ALA A 65 5.90 13.98 2.42
CA ALA A 65 5.48 12.67 2.92
C ALA A 65 6.58 12.00 3.78
N SER A 66 7.26 12.77 4.65
CA SER A 66 8.36 12.28 5.48
C SER A 66 7.97 11.06 6.31
N ASP A 67 6.83 11.17 7.00
CA ASP A 67 6.36 10.13 7.92
C ASP A 67 6.01 8.84 7.17
N LEU A 68 5.35 8.97 6.01
CA LEU A 68 5.05 7.83 5.16
C LEU A 68 6.34 7.16 4.61
N LYS A 69 7.37 7.94 4.32
CA LYS A 69 8.68 7.41 3.91
C LYS A 69 9.36 6.61 5.02
N GLU A 70 9.24 7.06 6.26
CA GLU A 70 9.75 6.29 7.40
C GLU A 70 8.96 4.98 7.59
N VAL A 71 7.63 5.01 7.41
CA VAL A 71 6.83 3.77 7.37
C VAL A 71 7.34 2.84 6.28
N ALA A 72 7.52 3.35 5.05
CA ALA A 72 7.99 2.54 3.92
C ALA A 72 9.40 1.94 4.17
N LYS A 73 10.28 2.64 4.88
CA LYS A 73 11.59 2.08 5.29
C LYS A 73 11.46 0.97 6.33
N ALA A 74 10.57 1.15 7.30
CA ALA A 74 10.48 0.30 8.49
C ALA A 74 9.78 -1.04 8.23
N ILE A 75 8.68 -1.05 7.46
CA ILE A 75 7.91 -2.29 7.25
C ILE A 75 8.64 -3.26 6.31
N PRO A 76 8.45 -4.58 6.47
CA PRO A 76 9.12 -5.57 5.63
C PRO A 76 8.61 -5.53 4.18
N LEU A 77 9.51 -5.77 3.21
CA LEU A 77 9.20 -5.69 1.79
C LEU A 77 8.18 -6.76 1.36
N ASP A 78 8.19 -7.93 1.99
CA ASP A 78 7.25 -9.02 1.73
C ASP A 78 5.82 -8.75 2.24
N ARG A 79 5.58 -7.58 2.82
CA ARG A 79 4.27 -7.05 3.23
C ARG A 79 3.88 -5.79 2.48
N MET A 80 4.62 -5.44 1.43
CA MET A 80 4.34 -4.25 0.61
C MET A 80 3.63 -4.59 -0.69
N LEU A 81 2.77 -3.67 -1.10
CA LEU A 81 2.26 -3.54 -2.46
C LEU A 81 2.52 -2.11 -2.96
N ILE A 82 2.48 -1.93 -4.26
CA ILE A 82 2.56 -0.62 -4.91
C ILE A 82 1.38 -0.43 -5.85
N GLU A 83 0.92 0.79 -5.96
CA GLU A 83 -0.24 1.16 -6.75
C GLU A 83 -0.12 2.57 -7.33
N THR A 84 -1.05 2.96 -8.18
CA THR A 84 -1.07 4.31 -8.77
C THR A 84 -2.17 5.19 -8.23
N ASP A 85 -3.33 4.64 -7.91
CA ASP A 85 -4.56 5.36 -7.61
C ASP A 85 -5.02 6.28 -8.77
N SER A 86 -4.67 5.87 -10.02
CA SER A 86 -5.03 6.60 -11.23
C SER A 86 -6.56 6.81 -11.33
N PRO A 87 -7.01 8.00 -11.76
CA PRO A 87 -6.24 9.10 -12.37
C PRO A 87 -5.68 10.14 -11.39
N TYR A 88 -5.71 9.84 -10.09
CA TYR A 88 -5.26 10.71 -9.00
C TYR A 88 -3.82 10.42 -8.57
N LEU A 89 -3.31 11.22 -7.65
CA LEU A 89 -2.05 11.01 -6.91
C LEU A 89 -0.81 10.80 -7.79
N ALA A 90 -0.74 11.48 -8.96
CA ALA A 90 0.41 11.38 -9.85
C ALA A 90 1.73 11.55 -9.07
N PRO A 91 2.68 10.60 -9.18
CA PRO A 91 3.95 10.65 -8.47
C PRO A 91 4.85 11.78 -8.99
N VAL A 92 5.91 12.11 -8.28
CA VAL A 92 7.00 12.92 -8.81
C VAL A 92 7.68 12.11 -9.94
N PRO A 93 7.97 12.71 -11.13
CA PRO A 93 7.90 14.14 -11.46
C PRO A 93 6.56 14.64 -12.03
N TYR A 94 5.55 13.83 -12.08
CA TYR A 94 4.27 14.13 -12.76
C TYR A 94 3.21 14.80 -11.88
N ARG A 95 3.59 15.30 -10.69
CA ARG A 95 2.67 16.02 -9.79
C ARG A 95 1.85 17.08 -10.51
N GLY A 96 0.53 17.10 -10.22
CA GLY A 96 -0.41 18.05 -10.82
C GLY A 96 -0.91 17.70 -12.22
N LYS A 97 -0.48 16.56 -12.77
CA LYS A 97 -1.02 15.99 -14.00
C LYS A 97 -2.00 14.86 -13.68
N ILE A 98 -2.79 14.46 -14.69
CA ILE A 98 -3.59 13.23 -14.62
C ILE A 98 -2.61 12.06 -14.50
N ASN A 99 -2.86 11.19 -13.53
CA ASN A 99 -2.05 10.00 -13.31
C ASN A 99 -2.43 8.88 -14.29
N ASP A 100 -1.45 8.02 -14.57
CA ASP A 100 -1.57 6.87 -15.46
C ASP A 100 -1.01 5.63 -14.77
N PRO A 101 -1.56 4.42 -14.99
CA PRO A 101 -1.07 3.18 -14.38
C PRO A 101 0.42 2.90 -14.63
N SER A 102 0.98 3.35 -15.77
CA SER A 102 2.41 3.21 -16.06
C SER A 102 3.31 3.95 -15.07
N ASN A 103 2.79 4.97 -14.37
CA ASN A 103 3.54 5.73 -13.38
C ASN A 103 3.82 4.96 -12.08
N VAL A 104 3.33 3.72 -11.92
CA VAL A 104 3.68 2.85 -10.80
C VAL A 104 5.19 2.64 -10.69
N ILE A 105 5.92 2.75 -11.80
CA ILE A 105 7.37 2.64 -11.81
C ILE A 105 8.05 3.65 -10.88
N HIS A 106 7.53 4.88 -10.79
CA HIS A 106 8.09 5.93 -9.92
C HIS A 106 7.82 5.67 -8.43
N VAL A 107 6.74 4.96 -8.11
CA VAL A 107 6.49 4.47 -6.74
C VAL A 107 7.53 3.41 -6.39
N ALA A 108 7.76 2.45 -7.29
CA ALA A 108 8.76 1.41 -7.12
C ALA A 108 10.18 1.98 -6.99
N GLU A 109 10.54 2.99 -7.80
CA GLU A 109 11.83 3.69 -7.72
C GLU A 109 12.04 4.35 -6.36
N GLU A 110 11.02 5.02 -5.82
CA GLU A 110 11.13 5.64 -4.48
C GLU A 110 11.26 4.59 -3.38
N ILE A 111 10.51 3.48 -3.44
CA ILE A 111 10.63 2.37 -2.49
C ILE A 111 12.03 1.74 -2.57
N ALA A 112 12.54 1.49 -3.77
CA ALA A 112 13.89 0.96 -3.99
C ALA A 112 14.95 1.84 -3.32
N LYS A 113 14.87 3.17 -3.54
CA LYS A 113 15.75 4.15 -2.92
C LYS A 113 15.63 4.16 -1.40
N LEU A 114 14.41 4.15 -0.85
CA LEU A 114 14.18 4.20 0.60
C LEU A 114 14.73 2.96 1.30
N LYS A 115 14.63 1.80 0.67
CA LYS A 115 15.11 0.51 1.19
C LYS A 115 16.55 0.17 0.82
N ASN A 116 17.17 0.98 -0.03
CA ASN A 116 18.52 0.72 -0.56
C ASN A 116 18.66 -0.66 -1.24
N ILE A 117 17.68 -1.00 -2.08
CA ILE A 117 17.62 -2.22 -2.88
C ILE A 117 17.39 -1.87 -4.37
N SER A 118 17.47 -2.87 -5.26
CA SER A 118 17.24 -2.63 -6.68
C SER A 118 15.74 -2.44 -7.00
N LEU A 119 15.47 -1.70 -8.08
CA LEU A 119 14.11 -1.56 -8.63
C LEU A 119 13.52 -2.93 -9.03
N GLU A 120 14.37 -3.79 -9.60
CA GLU A 120 13.99 -5.15 -9.98
C GLU A 120 13.52 -5.99 -8.78
N GLU A 121 14.23 -5.90 -7.66
CA GLU A 121 13.86 -6.58 -6.41
C GLU A 121 12.51 -6.08 -5.88
N VAL A 122 12.25 -4.76 -5.88
CA VAL A 122 10.94 -4.21 -5.52
C VAL A 122 9.86 -4.78 -6.43
N GLY A 123 10.05 -4.73 -7.75
CA GLY A 123 9.09 -5.24 -8.72
C GLY A 123 8.80 -6.73 -8.53
N GLN A 124 9.84 -7.53 -8.32
CA GLN A 124 9.72 -8.97 -8.10
C GLN A 124 8.96 -9.29 -6.83
N VAL A 125 9.34 -8.69 -5.69
CA VAL A 125 8.72 -9.02 -4.39
C VAL A 125 7.30 -8.51 -4.32
N THR A 126 7.00 -7.28 -4.77
CA THR A 126 5.63 -6.76 -4.74
C THR A 126 4.68 -7.54 -5.67
N SER A 127 5.18 -8.03 -6.83
CA SER A 127 4.43 -8.92 -7.70
C SER A 127 4.15 -10.27 -7.02
N GLN A 128 5.14 -10.86 -6.36
CA GLN A 128 4.94 -12.10 -5.59
C GLN A 128 3.92 -11.90 -4.46
N ASN A 129 3.98 -10.77 -3.75
CA ASN A 129 3.03 -10.43 -2.71
C ASN A 129 1.59 -10.32 -3.26
N PHE A 130 1.43 -9.69 -4.43
CA PHE A 130 0.14 -9.62 -5.11
C PHE A 130 -0.44 -11.01 -5.39
N PHE A 131 0.34 -11.93 -5.98
CA PHE A 131 -0.12 -13.28 -6.29
C PHE A 131 -0.33 -14.15 -5.04
N LYS A 132 0.39 -13.90 -3.95
CA LYS A 132 0.12 -14.56 -2.65
C LYS A 132 -1.23 -14.13 -2.09
N LEU A 133 -1.53 -12.83 -2.11
CA LEU A 133 -2.78 -12.29 -1.60
C LEU A 133 -3.96 -12.66 -2.50
N PHE A 134 -3.81 -12.48 -3.81
CA PHE A 134 -4.83 -12.77 -4.81
C PHE A 134 -4.58 -14.14 -5.46
N SER A 135 -4.66 -15.20 -4.66
CA SER A 135 -4.30 -16.57 -5.06
C SER A 135 -5.13 -17.13 -6.24
N LYS A 136 -6.26 -16.49 -6.56
CA LYS A 136 -7.08 -16.85 -7.74
C LYS A 136 -6.58 -16.18 -9.04
N CYS A 137 -5.65 -15.22 -8.94
CA CYS A 137 -5.00 -14.62 -10.10
C CYS A 137 -3.82 -15.51 -10.50
N HIS A 138 -3.94 -16.19 -11.65
CA HIS A 138 -2.83 -16.96 -12.22
C HIS A 138 -2.16 -16.12 -13.29
N LEU A 139 -0.81 -16.15 -13.32
CA LEU A 139 -0.08 -15.68 -14.49
C LEU A 139 -0.56 -16.52 -15.68
N LEU A 140 -1.12 -15.88 -16.68
CA LEU A 140 -1.34 -16.53 -17.97
C LEU A 140 0.04 -16.82 -18.54
N ASN A 141 0.40 -18.09 -18.59
CA ASN A 141 1.63 -18.58 -19.24
C ASN A 141 1.54 -18.37 -20.75
#